data_03ffb58c7c56b9f441d12273c0814f1d
#
_entry.id   03ffb58c7c56b9f441d12273c0814f1d
#
_cell.length_a   1.000
_cell.length_b   1.000
_cell.length_c   1.000
_cell.angle_alpha   90.00
_cell.angle_beta   90.00
_cell.angle_gamma   90.00
#
_symmetry.space_group_name_H-M   'P 1'
#
loop_
_entity.id
_entity.type
_entity.pdbx_description
1 polymer ?
#
loop_
_entity_poly.entity_id
_entity_poly.type
_entity_poly.pdbx_seq_one_letter_code
_entity_poly.pdbx_strand_id
1 'polypeptide(L)'
;SPKGNEVSSIDAKATKDGNFGILQNESTESGEYTLTFDGGDTYIHSLSIVNMTNPAFAQNGNWMEVKAGDAQGFMTALEIANGNNAAANATRTFIFLPNGTYDLGDKCLTTISGNNISIIGESMDNTIIVNNPEVEGIGVTATLFNTSTGLYMQDLTLKNAYPFDKSTGRAVCLQDKGTQTICKNVKMLSYQDTYYSNNNKGQYYFENSDIHGIVDFICGGGDVFFNKCTLTLEPGKGSYITAPYTDGSDYGYVFDGCKIVGSATDSFTFGRSWGGTAKCAFLNTILDKNAAANIASTRWTTGGMNVVAKNFFEYNTVDENGKVISPAENIVKFTKDKEVSEYNTIITAEKAAEFSLDKVFNNWKPADLAAQKSATAATESNGKLAWEGDAQMYIVLKDGKFFAMTAEKSLDIAGTTGTWSVRAANEMGGFGKMTSVVTGIKNIAAADEAATVSTAIFSISGAQQNSLQKGINIVVKTLADGSKKTEKVIMK
;
A
#
# COMPACT_ATOMS: atom_id res chain seq x y z
N SER A 1 36.85 -1.14 -19.40
CA SER A 1 36.66 -2.57 -19.69
C SER A 1 37.98 -3.34 -19.55
N PRO A 2 37.96 -4.67 -19.46
CA PRO A 2 39.19 -5.51 -19.42
C PRO A 2 40.14 -5.29 -20.59
N LYS A 3 39.65 -4.79 -21.72
CA LYS A 3 40.45 -4.46 -22.91
C LYS A 3 40.88 -2.99 -22.96
N GLY A 4 40.67 -2.22 -21.90
CA GLY A 4 41.03 -0.81 -21.83
C GLY A 4 40.13 0.14 -22.61
N ASN A 5 39.00 -0.34 -23.16
CA ASN A 5 38.06 0.50 -23.88
C ASN A 5 37.04 1.15 -22.91
N GLU A 6 36.65 2.37 -23.21
CA GLU A 6 35.48 2.97 -22.55
C GLU A 6 34.22 2.15 -22.87
N VAL A 7 33.43 1.85 -21.83
CA VAL A 7 32.20 1.04 -21.97
C VAL A 7 30.99 1.95 -22.01
N SER A 8 30.95 2.94 -21.15
CA SER A 8 29.98 4.03 -21.16
C SER A 8 30.46 5.20 -20.31
N SER A 9 29.95 6.37 -20.59
CA SER A 9 30.21 7.58 -19.83
C SER A 9 28.94 8.39 -19.64
N ILE A 10 28.87 9.18 -18.57
CA ILE A 10 27.78 10.09 -18.29
C ILE A 10 28.34 11.44 -17.80
N ASP A 11 27.79 12.51 -18.34
CA ASP A 11 28.04 13.88 -17.87
C ASP A 11 27.04 14.16 -16.71
N ALA A 12 27.45 13.87 -15.49
CA ALA A 12 26.66 14.15 -14.31
C ALA A 12 26.93 15.59 -13.85
N LYS A 13 26.05 16.54 -14.16
CA LYS A 13 26.11 17.88 -13.57
C LYS A 13 25.35 17.89 -12.27
N ALA A 14 26.08 18.00 -11.16
CA ALA A 14 25.46 18.25 -9.86
C ALA A 14 24.71 19.58 -9.91
N THR A 15 23.41 19.57 -9.62
CA THR A 15 22.64 20.78 -9.38
C THR A 15 22.44 20.95 -7.88
N LYS A 16 22.16 22.19 -7.44
CA LYS A 16 21.80 22.50 -6.04
C LYS A 16 20.62 21.67 -5.52
N ASP A 17 19.85 21.07 -6.40
CA ASP A 17 18.62 20.32 -6.12
C ASP A 17 18.83 18.80 -6.12
N GLY A 18 20.10 18.32 -6.12
CA GLY A 18 20.42 16.91 -5.96
C GLY A 18 20.09 16.03 -7.17
N ASN A 19 20.30 16.50 -8.39
CA ASN A 19 20.20 15.65 -9.56
C ASN A 19 21.32 14.60 -9.56
N PHE A 20 20.93 13.33 -9.69
CA PHE A 20 21.85 12.20 -9.78
C PHE A 20 22.02 11.80 -11.24
N GLY A 21 23.26 11.54 -11.64
CA GLY A 21 23.55 10.81 -12.87
C GLY A 21 23.49 9.32 -12.59
N ILE A 22 22.81 8.56 -13.43
CA ILE A 22 22.81 7.09 -13.36
C ILE A 22 23.62 6.59 -14.55
N LEU A 23 24.70 5.86 -14.27
CA LEU A 23 25.49 5.15 -15.27
C LEU A 23 25.15 3.66 -15.14
N GLN A 24 24.55 3.10 -16.19
CA GLN A 24 24.22 1.69 -16.26
C GLN A 24 24.88 1.07 -17.49
N ASN A 25 25.51 -0.07 -17.31
CA ASN A 25 26.10 -0.82 -18.39
C ASN A 25 26.02 -2.33 -18.14
N GLU A 26 25.76 -3.08 -19.21
CA GLU A 26 25.81 -4.54 -19.21
C GLU A 26 27.11 -5.01 -19.84
N SER A 27 27.78 -5.95 -19.21
CA SER A 27 28.98 -6.58 -19.76
C SER A 27 28.90 -8.09 -19.73
N THR A 28 29.24 -8.71 -20.83
CA THR A 28 29.40 -10.15 -20.97
C THR A 28 30.84 -10.61 -20.78
N GLU A 29 31.78 -9.68 -20.63
CA GLU A 29 33.20 -9.98 -20.46
C GLU A 29 33.54 -10.05 -18.96
N SER A 30 34.26 -11.10 -18.55
CA SER A 30 34.84 -11.17 -17.21
C SER A 30 36.19 -10.43 -17.18
N GLY A 31 36.48 -9.75 -16.08
CA GLY A 31 37.71 -9.04 -15.89
C GLY A 31 37.56 -7.83 -14.96
N GLU A 32 38.60 -7.03 -14.88
CA GLU A 32 38.62 -5.81 -14.07
C GLU A 32 38.03 -4.64 -14.85
N TYR A 33 37.11 -3.92 -14.19
CA TYR A 33 36.47 -2.70 -14.69
C TYR A 33 36.90 -1.53 -13.81
N THR A 34 37.31 -0.43 -14.40
CA THR A 34 37.72 0.78 -13.71
C THR A 34 36.63 1.85 -13.91
N LEU A 35 36.15 2.43 -12.82
CA LEU A 35 35.35 3.64 -12.82
C LEU A 35 36.27 4.84 -12.65
N THR A 36 36.19 5.79 -13.55
CA THR A 36 36.97 7.03 -13.50
C THR A 36 36.00 8.21 -13.30
N PHE A 37 36.34 9.07 -12.36
CA PHE A 37 35.61 10.29 -12.06
C PHE A 37 36.50 11.48 -12.46
N ASP A 38 36.07 12.22 -13.48
CA ASP A 38 36.77 13.43 -13.94
C ASP A 38 36.00 14.68 -13.45
N GLY A 39 36.69 15.57 -12.75
CA GLY A 39 36.14 16.83 -12.27
C GLY A 39 35.98 16.87 -10.77
N GLY A 40 35.40 17.94 -10.21
CA GLY A 40 35.32 18.25 -8.77
C GLY A 40 34.78 17.16 -7.83
N ASP A 41 34.30 17.53 -6.67
CA ASP A 41 33.81 16.57 -5.67
C ASP A 41 32.67 15.74 -6.23
N THR A 42 32.88 14.43 -6.31
CA THR A 42 31.88 13.45 -6.79
C THR A 42 31.46 12.58 -5.62
N TYR A 43 30.15 12.49 -5.38
CA TYR A 43 29.56 11.64 -4.36
C TYR A 43 28.92 10.43 -5.04
N ILE A 44 29.44 9.23 -4.73
CA ILE A 44 28.79 7.98 -5.13
C ILE A 44 27.67 7.70 -4.13
N HIS A 45 26.43 7.75 -4.59
CA HIS A 45 25.28 7.43 -3.76
C HIS A 45 25.08 5.92 -3.63
N SER A 46 25.23 5.19 -4.73
CA SER A 46 25.21 3.74 -4.74
C SER A 46 26.07 3.18 -5.89
N LEU A 47 26.61 2.00 -5.68
CA LEU A 47 27.25 1.19 -6.72
C LEU A 47 26.72 -0.23 -6.60
N SER A 48 26.07 -0.71 -7.66
CA SER A 48 25.46 -2.03 -7.69
C SER A 48 26.06 -2.85 -8.84
N ILE A 49 26.46 -4.09 -8.56
CA ILE A 49 26.90 -5.06 -9.54
C ILE A 49 25.95 -6.24 -9.50
N VAL A 50 25.19 -6.42 -10.58
CA VAL A 50 24.16 -7.46 -10.68
C VAL A 50 24.64 -8.58 -11.59
N ASN A 51 24.59 -9.82 -11.10
CA ASN A 51 24.86 -10.98 -11.93
C ASN A 51 23.59 -11.37 -12.70
N MET A 52 23.54 -11.06 -13.99
CA MET A 52 22.40 -11.33 -14.85
C MET A 52 22.21 -12.82 -15.19
N THR A 53 23.21 -13.68 -14.93
CA THR A 53 23.07 -15.14 -15.10
C THR A 53 22.38 -15.79 -13.88
N ASN A 54 22.32 -15.11 -12.75
CA ASN A 54 21.53 -15.49 -11.57
C ASN A 54 20.87 -14.25 -11.02
N PRO A 55 19.83 -13.73 -11.67
CA PRO A 55 19.21 -12.47 -11.30
C PRO A 55 18.60 -12.55 -9.89
N ALA A 56 18.68 -11.43 -9.18
CA ALA A 56 18.07 -11.27 -7.86
C ALA A 56 16.52 -11.34 -7.90
N PHE A 57 15.94 -11.33 -9.09
CA PHE A 57 14.50 -11.41 -9.33
C PHE A 57 14.22 -12.12 -10.66
N ALA A 58 13.04 -12.72 -10.79
CA ALA A 58 12.51 -13.17 -12.07
C ALA A 58 11.90 -11.99 -12.83
N GLN A 59 12.11 -11.92 -14.15
CA GLN A 59 11.58 -10.83 -14.97
C GLN A 59 10.59 -11.35 -16.00
N ASN A 60 9.45 -10.67 -16.11
CA ASN A 60 8.44 -10.90 -17.12
C ASN A 60 7.97 -9.55 -17.69
N GLY A 61 8.53 -9.16 -18.83
CA GLY A 61 8.32 -7.83 -19.40
C GLY A 61 8.78 -6.74 -18.43
N ASN A 62 7.87 -5.84 -18.04
CA ASN A 62 8.12 -4.76 -17.08
C ASN A 62 7.92 -5.18 -15.62
N TRP A 63 7.67 -6.46 -15.35
CA TRP A 63 7.49 -7.01 -14.02
C TRP A 63 8.76 -7.67 -13.52
N MET A 64 9.15 -7.32 -12.31
CA MET A 64 10.25 -7.93 -11.56
C MET A 64 9.67 -8.62 -10.32
N GLU A 65 9.76 -9.96 -10.28
CA GLU A 65 9.34 -10.77 -9.13
C GLU A 65 10.55 -11.04 -8.25
N VAL A 66 10.60 -10.39 -7.09
CA VAL A 66 11.67 -10.56 -6.09
C VAL A 66 11.42 -11.84 -5.28
N LYS A 67 12.46 -12.51 -4.82
CA LYS A 67 12.31 -13.64 -3.90
C LYS A 67 11.74 -13.17 -2.56
N ALA A 68 10.90 -14.00 -1.95
CA ALA A 68 10.31 -13.72 -0.64
C ALA A 68 11.39 -13.36 0.41
N GLY A 69 11.28 -12.16 0.99
CA GLY A 69 12.19 -11.65 2.03
C GLY A 69 13.60 -11.28 1.56
N ASP A 70 13.86 -11.28 0.26
CA ASP A 70 15.19 -10.88 -0.29
C ASP A 70 15.27 -9.35 -0.40
N ALA A 71 15.76 -8.70 0.67
CA ALA A 71 15.95 -7.26 0.71
C ALA A 71 16.96 -6.76 -0.33
N GLN A 72 18.03 -7.52 -0.58
CA GLN A 72 19.01 -7.13 -1.59
C GLN A 72 18.42 -7.24 -2.99
N GLY A 73 17.64 -8.28 -3.26
CA GLY A 73 16.89 -8.43 -4.51
C GLY A 73 15.90 -7.28 -4.72
N PHE A 74 15.20 -6.84 -3.68
CA PHE A 74 14.32 -5.67 -3.73
C PHE A 74 15.11 -4.39 -4.06
N MET A 75 16.21 -4.12 -3.36
CA MET A 75 17.03 -2.94 -3.61
C MET A 75 17.58 -2.92 -5.04
N THR A 76 18.02 -4.08 -5.55
CA THR A 76 18.51 -4.21 -6.91
C THR A 76 17.40 -3.96 -7.95
N ALA A 77 16.21 -4.55 -7.75
CA ALA A 77 15.06 -4.32 -8.61
C ALA A 77 14.65 -2.83 -8.64
N LEU A 78 14.66 -2.18 -7.49
CA LEU A 78 14.36 -0.76 -7.37
C LEU A 78 15.38 0.12 -8.07
N GLU A 79 16.67 -0.20 -7.96
CA GLU A 79 17.75 0.53 -8.64
C GLU A 79 17.61 0.44 -10.15
N ILE A 80 17.36 -0.76 -10.68
CA ILE A 80 17.11 -0.98 -12.11
C ILE A 80 15.83 -0.24 -12.56
N ALA A 81 14.75 -0.29 -11.78
CA ALA A 81 13.54 0.44 -12.06
C ALA A 81 13.80 1.96 -12.10
N ASN A 82 14.57 2.50 -11.17
CA ASN A 82 14.97 3.91 -11.16
C ASN A 82 15.71 4.30 -12.44
N GLY A 83 16.65 3.48 -12.89
CA GLY A 83 17.39 3.70 -14.13
C GLY A 83 16.49 3.65 -15.37
N ASN A 84 15.66 2.63 -15.48
CA ASN A 84 14.74 2.45 -16.62
C ASN A 84 13.69 3.57 -16.71
N ASN A 85 13.29 4.11 -15.58
CA ASN A 85 12.18 5.05 -15.43
C ASN A 85 12.63 6.51 -15.20
N ALA A 86 13.84 6.86 -15.56
CA ALA A 86 14.36 8.23 -15.40
C ALA A 86 13.54 9.28 -16.20
N ALA A 87 12.98 8.91 -17.36
CA ALA A 87 12.16 9.80 -18.17
C ALA A 87 10.76 9.99 -17.54
N ALA A 88 10.21 11.20 -17.62
CA ALA A 88 8.91 11.53 -17.07
C ALA A 88 7.74 10.69 -17.66
N ASN A 89 7.87 10.27 -18.92
CA ASN A 89 6.90 9.45 -19.63
C ASN A 89 7.32 7.98 -19.75
N ALA A 90 8.21 7.51 -18.88
CA ALA A 90 8.65 6.12 -18.89
C ALA A 90 7.46 5.16 -18.74
N THR A 91 7.54 4.03 -19.43
CA THR A 91 6.58 2.94 -19.26
C THR A 91 6.67 2.41 -17.82
N ARG A 92 5.52 2.17 -17.20
CA ARG A 92 5.46 1.73 -15.81
C ARG A 92 6.22 0.43 -15.59
N THR A 93 7.06 0.43 -14.55
CA THR A 93 7.78 -0.75 -14.07
C THR A 93 7.13 -1.24 -12.77
N PHE A 94 7.00 -2.56 -12.64
CA PHE A 94 6.33 -3.21 -11.52
C PHE A 94 7.33 -4.08 -10.76
N ILE A 95 7.43 -3.88 -9.45
CA ILE A 95 8.21 -4.70 -8.53
C ILE A 95 7.23 -5.47 -7.65
N PHE A 96 7.15 -6.79 -7.81
CA PHE A 96 6.31 -7.65 -7.00
C PHE A 96 7.12 -8.29 -5.88
N LEU A 97 6.59 -8.18 -4.67
CA LEU A 97 7.18 -8.66 -3.42
C LEU A 97 6.26 -9.72 -2.80
N PRO A 98 6.58 -11.03 -2.92
CA PRO A 98 5.90 -12.05 -2.15
C PRO A 98 5.97 -11.81 -0.64
N ASN A 99 5.09 -12.44 0.13
CA ASN A 99 5.10 -12.35 1.58
C ASN A 99 6.49 -12.68 2.16
N GLY A 100 7.00 -11.80 2.99
CA GLY A 100 8.32 -11.87 3.59
C GLY A 100 8.72 -10.55 4.22
N THR A 101 9.78 -10.58 5.03
CA THR A 101 10.38 -9.37 5.62
C THR A 101 11.61 -8.98 4.81
N TYR A 102 11.54 -7.84 4.16
CA TYR A 102 12.62 -7.21 3.40
C TYR A 102 13.35 -6.24 4.32
N ASP A 103 14.32 -6.78 5.06
CA ASP A 103 15.07 -6.04 6.08
C ASP A 103 16.22 -5.27 5.45
N LEU A 104 16.10 -3.93 5.44
CA LEU A 104 17.09 -3.01 4.88
C LEU A 104 18.23 -2.69 5.88
N GLY A 105 18.20 -3.28 7.08
CA GLY A 105 19.15 -2.99 8.14
C GLY A 105 19.04 -1.52 8.61
N ASP A 106 20.16 -0.87 8.80
CA ASP A 106 20.27 0.55 9.18
C ASP A 106 20.10 1.53 8.00
N LYS A 107 19.91 1.00 6.79
CA LYS A 107 19.80 1.82 5.58
C LYS A 107 18.58 2.73 5.64
N CYS A 108 18.83 4.01 5.49
CA CYS A 108 17.83 5.06 5.39
C CYS A 108 17.72 5.60 3.97
N LEU A 109 16.60 6.28 3.69
CA LEU A 109 16.36 6.98 2.43
C LEU A 109 16.54 6.08 1.20
N THR A 110 16.04 4.82 1.28
CA THR A 110 15.98 3.97 0.10
C THR A 110 15.15 4.67 -0.98
N THR A 111 15.84 5.16 -2.02
CA THR A 111 15.32 6.20 -2.91
C THR A 111 14.54 5.61 -4.09
N ILE A 112 13.36 6.16 -4.33
CA ILE A 112 12.54 5.96 -5.52
C ILE A 112 12.65 7.25 -6.34
N SER A 113 13.44 7.24 -7.42
CA SER A 113 13.67 8.41 -8.28
C SER A 113 13.13 8.23 -9.69
N GLY A 114 12.86 7.00 -10.10
CA GLY A 114 12.26 6.69 -11.40
C GLY A 114 10.75 6.96 -11.40
N ASN A 115 10.24 7.55 -12.47
CA ASN A 115 8.82 7.85 -12.63
C ASN A 115 8.01 6.58 -12.97
N ASN A 116 6.74 6.53 -12.58
CA ASN A 116 5.86 5.41 -12.89
C ASN A 116 6.42 4.05 -12.40
N ILE A 117 6.81 3.97 -11.15
CA ILE A 117 7.18 2.72 -10.48
C ILE A 117 6.03 2.26 -9.59
N SER A 118 5.75 0.95 -9.64
CA SER A 118 4.81 0.28 -8.75
C SER A 118 5.55 -0.72 -7.88
N ILE A 119 5.32 -0.67 -6.56
CA ILE A 119 5.82 -1.64 -5.58
C ILE A 119 4.59 -2.36 -5.01
N ILE A 120 4.45 -3.64 -5.33
CA ILE A 120 3.25 -4.42 -5.05
C ILE A 120 3.60 -5.58 -4.13
N GLY A 121 3.00 -5.63 -2.96
CA GLY A 121 3.09 -6.77 -2.07
C GLY A 121 2.07 -7.87 -2.38
N GLU A 122 2.30 -9.06 -1.86
CA GLU A 122 1.31 -10.13 -1.89
C GLU A 122 0.17 -9.86 -0.91
N SER A 123 0.48 -9.34 0.30
CA SER A 123 -0.51 -8.92 1.30
C SER A 123 0.02 -7.83 2.22
N MET A 124 -0.88 -6.95 2.67
CA MET A 124 -0.54 -5.81 3.52
C MET A 124 0.20 -6.22 4.80
N ASP A 125 -0.25 -7.27 5.49
CA ASP A 125 0.29 -7.64 6.80
C ASP A 125 1.56 -8.51 6.74
N ASN A 126 1.85 -9.16 5.62
CA ASN A 126 2.92 -10.14 5.55
C ASN A 126 4.03 -9.76 4.54
N THR A 127 3.85 -8.74 3.71
CA THR A 127 4.92 -8.17 2.88
C THR A 127 5.46 -6.93 3.60
N ILE A 128 6.61 -7.05 4.27
CA ILE A 128 7.11 -6.02 5.18
C ILE A 128 8.47 -5.51 4.69
N ILE A 129 8.53 -4.22 4.36
CA ILE A 129 9.80 -3.51 4.11
C ILE A 129 10.15 -2.76 5.39
N VAL A 130 11.29 -3.06 5.98
CA VAL A 130 11.69 -2.50 7.28
C VAL A 130 13.12 -1.98 7.24
N ASN A 131 13.35 -0.83 7.91
CA ASN A 131 14.68 -0.39 8.30
C ASN A 131 14.76 -0.14 9.81
N ASN A 132 15.97 -0.10 10.33
CA ASN A 132 16.25 0.17 11.76
C ASN A 132 17.36 1.25 11.87
N PRO A 133 17.04 2.54 11.69
CA PRO A 133 18.01 3.63 11.76
C PRO A 133 18.73 3.71 13.11
N GLU A 134 19.99 4.09 13.11
CA GLU A 134 20.75 4.35 14.33
C GLU A 134 20.47 5.72 14.96
N VAL A 135 19.88 6.65 14.17
CA VAL A 135 19.60 8.04 14.59
C VAL A 135 18.15 8.40 14.30
N GLU A 136 17.62 9.38 15.03
CA GLU A 136 16.32 9.96 14.76
C GLU A 136 16.42 11.13 13.79
N GLY A 137 15.32 11.48 13.09
CA GLY A 137 15.24 12.69 12.29
C GLY A 137 14.28 12.59 11.13
N ILE A 138 13.46 13.61 10.94
CA ILE A 138 12.42 13.64 9.92
C ILE A 138 12.97 13.58 8.47
N GLY A 139 14.14 14.13 8.23
CA GLY A 139 14.72 14.23 6.87
C GLY A 139 15.73 13.14 6.52
N VAL A 140 16.06 12.24 7.47
CA VAL A 140 17.23 11.35 7.34
C VAL A 140 16.93 9.89 7.66
N THR A 141 15.75 9.55 8.17
CA THR A 141 15.46 8.20 8.68
C THR A 141 14.50 7.38 7.81
N ALA A 142 13.96 7.96 6.74
CA ALA A 142 12.89 7.31 5.99
C ALA A 142 13.27 5.92 5.48
N THR A 143 12.36 4.96 5.68
CA THR A 143 12.48 3.62 5.08
C THR A 143 12.52 3.72 3.57
N LEU A 144 11.54 4.46 2.99
CA LEU A 144 11.53 4.82 1.56
C LEU A 144 11.48 6.34 1.39
N PHE A 145 12.24 6.83 0.43
CA PHE A 145 12.28 8.23 0.03
C PHE A 145 11.88 8.37 -1.44
N ASN A 146 10.68 8.93 -1.68
CA ASN A 146 10.18 9.14 -3.03
C ASN A 146 10.49 10.56 -3.52
N THR A 147 11.08 10.66 -4.70
CA THR A 147 11.31 11.93 -5.44
C THR A 147 10.66 11.92 -6.82
N SER A 148 9.92 10.87 -7.14
CA SER A 148 9.38 10.58 -8.48
C SER A 148 7.95 11.05 -8.67
N THR A 149 7.48 10.99 -9.90
CA THR A 149 6.06 11.15 -10.25
C THR A 149 5.44 9.80 -10.53
N GLY A 150 4.25 9.55 -9.97
CA GLY A 150 3.45 8.37 -10.28
C GLY A 150 3.89 7.10 -9.56
N LEU A 151 4.43 7.21 -8.34
CA LEU A 151 4.64 6.07 -7.45
C LEU A 151 3.29 5.42 -7.10
N TYR A 152 3.23 4.10 -7.20
CA TYR A 152 2.12 3.29 -6.71
C TYR A 152 2.61 2.24 -5.73
N MET A 153 1.95 2.12 -4.59
CA MET A 153 2.19 1.05 -3.62
C MET A 153 0.88 0.38 -3.23
N GLN A 154 0.89 -0.95 -3.16
CA GLN A 154 -0.28 -1.71 -2.72
C GLN A 154 0.11 -2.97 -1.97
N ASP A 155 -0.73 -3.36 -0.98
CA ASP A 155 -0.70 -4.62 -0.25
C ASP A 155 0.66 -4.89 0.44
N LEU A 156 1.23 -3.88 1.12
CA LEU A 156 2.50 -4.01 1.85
C LEU A 156 2.52 -3.17 3.13
N THR A 157 3.45 -3.50 4.01
CA THR A 157 3.79 -2.73 5.21
C THR A 157 5.15 -2.06 5.04
N LEU A 158 5.21 -0.75 5.30
CA LEU A 158 6.45 -0.03 5.56
C LEU A 158 6.64 0.08 7.08
N LYS A 159 7.81 -0.27 7.59
CA LYS A 159 8.12 -0.18 9.01
C LYS A 159 9.44 0.55 9.21
N ASN A 160 9.41 1.60 10.03
CA ASN A 160 10.63 2.17 10.61
C ASN A 160 10.75 1.67 12.05
N ALA A 161 11.78 0.88 12.33
CA ALA A 161 11.94 0.20 13.61
C ALA A 161 12.73 1.03 14.64
N TYR A 162 13.02 2.31 14.35
CA TYR A 162 13.66 3.20 15.34
C TYR A 162 12.82 3.28 16.62
N PRO A 163 13.41 3.11 17.81
CA PRO A 163 12.65 3.09 19.05
C PRO A 163 12.10 4.46 19.42
N PHE A 164 10.89 4.49 19.95
CA PHE A 164 10.27 5.70 20.50
C PHE A 164 10.44 5.75 22.02
N ASP A 165 11.16 6.76 22.52
CA ASP A 165 11.44 6.95 23.94
C ASP A 165 10.64 8.09 24.61
N LYS A 166 9.64 8.65 23.91
CA LYS A 166 8.77 9.76 24.32
C LYS A 166 9.38 11.17 24.21
N SER A 167 10.66 11.31 23.98
CA SER A 167 11.34 12.61 23.84
C SER A 167 11.90 12.83 22.46
N THR A 168 12.32 11.77 21.82
CA THR A 168 12.83 11.71 20.45
C THR A 168 12.24 10.51 19.74
N GLY A 169 12.38 10.39 18.46
CA GLY A 169 11.88 9.22 17.77
C GLY A 169 11.21 9.53 16.45
N ARG A 170 11.61 10.68 15.82
CA ARG A 170 11.20 11.00 14.46
C ARG A 170 11.75 9.94 13.51
N ALA A 171 10.85 9.10 13.01
CA ALA A 171 11.18 7.90 12.27
C ALA A 171 10.18 7.71 11.13
N VAL A 172 10.55 8.15 9.96
CA VAL A 172 9.67 8.21 8.79
C VAL A 172 9.59 6.85 8.10
N CYS A 173 8.40 6.35 7.80
CA CYS A 173 8.22 5.20 6.91
C CYS A 173 8.33 5.63 5.44
N LEU A 174 7.57 6.63 5.03
CA LEU A 174 7.61 7.20 3.69
C LEU A 174 7.82 8.70 3.76
N GLN A 175 8.96 9.18 3.28
CA GLN A 175 9.19 10.57 2.96
C GLN A 175 8.86 10.78 1.48
N ASP A 176 7.83 11.54 1.19
CA ASP A 176 7.34 11.73 -0.17
C ASP A 176 7.56 13.16 -0.66
N LYS A 177 8.63 13.35 -1.43
CA LYS A 177 8.97 14.59 -2.14
C LYS A 177 8.48 14.57 -3.60
N GLY A 178 7.89 13.47 -4.02
CA GLY A 178 7.33 13.29 -5.35
C GLY A 178 5.97 13.94 -5.54
N THR A 179 5.22 13.41 -6.50
CA THR A 179 3.82 13.79 -6.75
C THR A 179 3.07 12.65 -7.43
N GLN A 180 1.74 12.71 -7.37
CA GLN A 180 0.85 11.66 -7.91
C GLN A 180 1.16 10.28 -7.33
N THR A 181 1.45 10.23 -6.02
CA THR A 181 1.63 8.97 -5.29
C THR A 181 0.28 8.38 -4.91
N ILE A 182 0.13 7.07 -5.12
CA ILE A 182 -1.04 6.29 -4.69
C ILE A 182 -0.57 5.20 -3.74
N CYS A 183 -1.14 5.17 -2.53
CA CYS A 183 -0.99 4.11 -1.53
C CYS A 183 -2.34 3.43 -1.30
N LYS A 184 -2.46 2.14 -1.64
CA LYS A 184 -3.68 1.36 -1.44
C LYS A 184 -3.40 0.13 -0.60
N ASN A 185 -4.14 -0.07 0.50
CA ASN A 185 -3.86 -1.14 1.45
C ASN A 185 -2.38 -1.13 1.89
N VAL A 186 -1.84 0.03 2.22
CA VAL A 186 -0.47 0.18 2.72
C VAL A 186 -0.51 0.45 4.21
N LYS A 187 0.23 -0.36 4.98
CA LYS A 187 0.40 -0.14 6.41
C LYS A 187 1.72 0.58 6.66
N MET A 188 1.71 1.59 7.53
CA MET A 188 2.91 2.32 7.93
C MET A 188 3.07 2.24 9.44
N LEU A 189 4.13 1.60 9.90
CA LEU A 189 4.39 1.33 11.32
C LEU A 189 5.57 2.16 11.82
N SER A 190 5.28 3.20 12.59
CA SER A 190 6.23 4.01 13.32
C SER A 190 5.49 4.79 14.42
N TYR A 191 6.16 5.79 15.03
CA TYR A 191 5.61 6.53 16.17
C TYR A 191 5.51 8.02 15.92
N GLN A 192 6.56 8.67 15.40
CA GLN A 192 6.55 10.10 15.10
C GLN A 192 6.95 10.34 13.65
N ASP A 193 6.23 11.26 12.98
CA ASP A 193 6.44 11.64 11.58
C ASP A 193 6.36 10.45 10.59
N THR A 194 5.51 9.46 10.88
CA THR A 194 5.42 8.19 10.14
C THR A 194 5.27 8.38 8.63
N TYR A 195 4.37 9.27 8.21
CA TYR A 195 4.24 9.73 6.84
C TYR A 195 4.59 11.21 6.73
N TYR A 196 5.61 11.51 5.95
CA TYR A 196 6.07 12.86 5.69
C TYR A 196 5.92 13.23 4.22
N SER A 197 4.90 14.03 3.87
CA SER A 197 4.72 14.63 2.55
C SER A 197 5.58 15.88 2.43
N ASN A 198 6.62 15.83 1.61
CA ASN A 198 7.66 16.88 1.56
C ASN A 198 7.68 17.65 0.23
N ASN A 199 6.50 17.91 -0.33
CA ASN A 199 6.33 18.72 -1.52
C ASN A 199 5.02 19.51 -1.43
N ASN A 200 5.10 20.82 -1.24
CA ASN A 200 3.94 21.70 -1.07
C ASN A 200 3.00 21.76 -2.29
N LYS A 201 3.43 21.28 -3.44
CA LYS A 201 2.62 21.15 -4.66
C LYS A 201 2.35 19.71 -5.05
N GLY A 202 2.75 18.76 -4.21
CA GLY A 202 2.51 17.34 -4.43
C GLY A 202 1.03 16.98 -4.28
N GLN A 203 0.62 15.94 -4.97
CA GLN A 203 -0.70 15.33 -4.87
C GLN A 203 -0.53 13.87 -4.44
N TYR A 204 -1.26 13.45 -3.41
CA TYR A 204 -1.07 12.13 -2.79
C TYR A 204 -2.41 11.52 -2.42
N TYR A 205 -2.62 10.27 -2.76
CA TYR A 205 -3.86 9.56 -2.51
C TYR A 205 -3.63 8.27 -1.73
N PHE A 206 -4.32 8.14 -0.62
CA PHE A 206 -4.34 6.94 0.22
C PHE A 206 -5.72 6.31 0.22
N GLU A 207 -5.80 5.00 0.02
CA GLU A 207 -7.06 4.26 0.08
C GLU A 207 -6.90 3.02 0.94
N ASN A 208 -7.81 2.83 1.92
CA ASN A 208 -7.85 1.67 2.80
C ASN A 208 -6.49 1.36 3.48
N SER A 209 -5.65 2.37 3.66
CA SER A 209 -4.33 2.24 4.28
C SER A 209 -4.41 2.39 5.79
N ASP A 210 -3.42 1.85 6.53
CA ASP A 210 -3.38 1.88 7.99
C ASP A 210 -2.09 2.59 8.45
N ILE A 211 -2.22 3.78 9.04
CA ILE A 211 -1.09 4.61 9.43
C ILE A 211 -1.03 4.70 10.95
N HIS A 212 0.06 4.23 11.53
CA HIS A 212 0.29 4.17 12.96
C HIS A 212 1.18 5.31 13.45
N GLY A 213 0.90 5.80 14.65
CA GLY A 213 1.79 6.76 15.30
C GLY A 213 1.25 7.34 16.59
N ILE A 214 2.01 8.27 17.15
CA ILE A 214 1.67 9.02 18.36
C ILE A 214 1.73 10.51 18.09
N VAL A 215 2.87 11.02 17.60
CA VAL A 215 3.12 12.46 17.47
C VAL A 215 3.31 12.83 16.01
N ASP A 216 2.45 13.76 15.53
CA ASP A 216 2.58 14.35 14.19
C ASP A 216 2.77 13.28 13.09
N PHE A 217 2.16 12.10 13.28
CA PHE A 217 2.53 10.94 12.46
C PHE A 217 2.06 11.04 11.00
N ILE A 218 1.30 12.08 10.66
CA ILE A 218 1.04 12.53 9.30
C ILE A 218 1.41 14.00 9.24
N CYS A 219 2.51 14.35 8.57
CA CYS A 219 3.04 15.70 8.60
C CYS A 219 3.56 16.16 7.23
N GLY A 220 3.74 17.48 7.06
CA GLY A 220 4.28 18.08 5.83
C GLY A 220 3.25 18.83 4.99
N GLY A 221 3.48 18.90 3.68
CA GLY A 221 2.73 19.73 2.72
C GLY A 221 2.04 18.94 1.62
N GLY A 222 1.56 19.66 0.61
CA GLY A 222 0.83 19.11 -0.53
C GLY A 222 -0.66 18.91 -0.27
N ASP A 223 -1.37 18.47 -1.31
CA ASP A 223 -2.76 18.03 -1.22
C ASP A 223 -2.78 16.51 -1.05
N VAL A 224 -3.21 16.05 0.12
CA VAL A 224 -3.25 14.62 0.48
C VAL A 224 -4.67 14.21 0.78
N PHE A 225 -5.18 13.22 0.07
CA PHE A 225 -6.51 12.68 0.30
C PHE A 225 -6.43 11.26 0.88
N PHE A 226 -6.95 11.11 2.09
CA PHE A 226 -7.06 9.83 2.79
C PHE A 226 -8.51 9.32 2.67
N ASN A 227 -8.72 8.29 1.85
CA ASN A 227 -10.02 7.67 1.60
C ASN A 227 -10.17 6.39 2.41
N LYS A 228 -11.05 6.39 3.41
CA LYS A 228 -11.37 5.22 4.23
C LYS A 228 -10.14 4.55 4.86
N CYS A 229 -9.14 5.34 5.21
CA CYS A 229 -7.95 4.86 5.90
C CYS A 229 -8.20 4.61 7.38
N THR A 230 -7.38 3.77 7.99
CA THR A 230 -7.30 3.63 9.45
C THR A 230 -6.13 4.46 9.97
N LEU A 231 -6.36 5.21 11.04
CA LEU A 231 -5.34 5.98 11.73
C LEU A 231 -5.23 5.39 13.13
N THR A 232 -4.14 4.67 13.38
CA THR A 232 -3.97 3.91 14.62
C THR A 232 -3.05 4.67 15.59
N LEU A 233 -3.61 5.05 16.73
CA LEU A 233 -2.86 5.70 17.81
C LEU A 233 -2.14 4.65 18.64
N GLU A 234 -0.82 4.64 18.55
CA GLU A 234 0.04 3.82 19.41
C GLU A 234 0.03 4.34 20.85
N PRO A 235 0.26 3.48 21.86
CA PRO A 235 0.31 3.91 23.24
C PRO A 235 1.42 4.93 23.52
N GLY A 236 1.07 6.09 24.10
CA GLY A 236 2.00 7.17 24.43
C GLY A 236 1.29 8.46 24.81
N LYS A 237 2.03 9.49 25.21
CA LYS A 237 1.47 10.76 25.64
C LYS A 237 1.55 11.83 24.55
N GLY A 238 0.56 12.73 24.50
CA GLY A 238 0.57 13.91 23.64
C GLY A 238 0.31 13.57 22.17
N SER A 239 -0.67 12.70 21.93
CA SER A 239 -0.99 12.22 20.60
C SER A 239 -1.59 13.32 19.71
N TYR A 240 -0.94 13.58 18.61
CA TYR A 240 -1.38 14.46 17.53
C TYR A 240 -1.37 13.65 16.23
N ILE A 241 -2.53 13.55 15.56
CA ILE A 241 -2.60 12.79 14.31
C ILE A 241 -1.83 13.54 13.21
N THR A 242 -2.10 14.84 13.05
CA THR A 242 -1.54 15.61 11.93
C THR A 242 -0.72 16.83 12.40
N ALA A 243 0.31 17.13 11.60
CA ALA A 243 1.06 18.39 11.66
C ALA A 243 1.25 18.96 10.23
N PRO A 244 0.22 19.58 9.64
CA PRO A 244 0.31 20.10 8.29
C PRO A 244 1.21 21.34 8.20
N TYR A 245 2.03 21.35 7.13
CA TYR A 245 2.76 22.51 6.60
C TYR A 245 2.40 22.66 5.13
N THR A 246 1.15 23.06 4.87
CA THR A 246 0.50 22.97 3.55
C THR A 246 0.55 24.32 2.80
N ASP A 247 1.64 25.04 2.92
CA ASP A 247 1.87 26.30 2.21
C ASP A 247 1.93 26.06 0.70
N GLY A 248 1.10 26.75 -0.06
CA GLY A 248 0.98 26.56 -1.51
C GLY A 248 0.10 25.39 -1.96
N SER A 249 -0.46 24.61 -1.03
CA SER A 249 -1.52 23.63 -1.31
C SER A 249 -2.89 24.30 -1.40
N ASP A 250 -3.80 23.74 -2.18
CA ASP A 250 -5.17 24.27 -2.28
C ASP A 250 -6.06 23.75 -1.14
N TYR A 251 -5.96 22.46 -0.82
CA TYR A 251 -6.79 21.75 0.15
C TYR A 251 -6.02 21.29 1.40
N GLY A 252 -4.73 20.97 1.27
CA GLY A 252 -3.94 20.36 2.32
C GLY A 252 -4.36 18.92 2.59
N TYR A 253 -4.52 18.55 3.87
CA TYR A 253 -4.88 17.18 4.26
C TYR A 253 -6.40 17.02 4.35
N VAL A 254 -6.94 16.05 3.61
CA VAL A 254 -8.36 15.70 3.62
C VAL A 254 -8.51 14.23 4.01
N PHE A 255 -9.19 13.97 5.10
CA PHE A 255 -9.56 12.64 5.59
C PHE A 255 -11.05 12.44 5.37
N ASP A 256 -11.45 11.49 4.53
CA ASP A 256 -12.87 11.20 4.29
C ASP A 256 -13.20 9.74 4.58
N GLY A 257 -14.16 9.51 5.46
CA GLY A 257 -14.60 8.20 5.90
C GLY A 257 -13.51 7.39 6.63
N CYS A 258 -12.48 8.05 7.16
CA CYS A 258 -11.39 7.40 7.88
C CYS A 258 -11.82 6.93 9.26
N LYS A 259 -11.23 5.82 9.73
CA LYS A 259 -11.41 5.30 11.07
C LYS A 259 -10.21 5.65 11.94
N ILE A 260 -10.46 6.17 13.15
CA ILE A 260 -9.42 6.36 14.16
C ILE A 260 -9.56 5.27 15.21
N VAL A 261 -8.48 4.52 15.43
CA VAL A 261 -8.36 3.51 16.46
C VAL A 261 -7.55 4.09 17.60
N GLY A 262 -8.16 4.27 18.76
CA GLY A 262 -7.56 4.95 19.90
C GLY A 262 -6.86 4.01 20.88
N SER A 263 -5.85 4.56 21.56
CA SER A 263 -5.29 3.97 22.79
C SER A 263 -6.32 4.10 23.95
N ALA A 264 -6.31 3.14 24.85
CA ALA A 264 -7.29 3.08 25.96
C ALA A 264 -7.18 4.23 26.97
N THR A 265 -6.03 4.91 27.07
CA THR A 265 -5.72 5.85 28.15
C THR A 265 -5.24 7.22 27.70
N ASP A 266 -4.91 7.40 26.42
CA ASP A 266 -4.23 8.61 25.97
C ASP A 266 -5.16 9.57 25.26
N SER A 267 -5.18 10.84 25.70
CA SER A 267 -5.90 11.90 25.01
C SER A 267 -5.18 12.28 23.72
N PHE A 268 -5.94 12.61 22.67
CA PHE A 268 -5.40 13.02 21.40
C PHE A 268 -6.20 14.18 20.78
N THR A 269 -5.61 14.83 19.77
CA THR A 269 -6.29 15.80 18.90
C THR A 269 -6.13 15.40 17.43
N PHE A 270 -6.98 15.91 16.56
CA PHE A 270 -6.83 15.75 15.11
C PHE A 270 -5.52 16.33 14.59
N GLY A 271 -5.00 17.36 15.24
CA GLY A 271 -3.70 17.88 14.87
C GLY A 271 -3.38 19.25 15.39
N ARG A 272 -2.23 19.74 14.94
CA ARG A 272 -1.67 21.06 15.24
C ARG A 272 -0.98 21.65 14.01
N SER A 273 -0.90 22.97 13.93
CA SER A 273 -0.27 23.66 12.80
C SER A 273 1.26 23.59 12.92
N TRP A 274 1.94 22.97 11.95
CA TRP A 274 3.40 22.99 11.91
C TRP A 274 3.96 24.27 11.30
N GLY A 275 3.47 24.66 10.12
CA GLY A 275 3.97 25.85 9.46
C GLY A 275 3.15 26.26 8.23
N GLY A 276 3.53 27.35 7.59
CA GLY A 276 2.83 27.87 6.41
C GLY A 276 1.37 28.23 6.66
N THR A 277 0.52 28.07 5.67
CA THR A 277 -0.93 28.14 5.79
C THR A 277 -1.47 26.73 5.99
N ALA A 278 -1.51 26.27 7.25
CA ALA A 278 -1.94 24.91 7.57
C ALA A 278 -3.42 24.67 7.22
N LYS A 279 -3.71 23.60 6.49
CA LYS A 279 -5.05 23.17 6.08
C LYS A 279 -5.25 21.70 6.38
N CYS A 280 -6.36 21.35 7.04
CA CYS A 280 -6.69 19.98 7.36
C CYS A 280 -8.20 19.84 7.57
N ALA A 281 -8.81 18.81 6.97
CA ALA A 281 -10.23 18.52 7.13
C ALA A 281 -10.44 17.04 7.47
N PHE A 282 -11.16 16.78 8.56
CA PHE A 282 -11.64 15.44 8.93
C PHE A 282 -13.14 15.36 8.64
N LEU A 283 -13.51 14.50 7.69
CA LEU A 283 -14.86 14.37 7.17
C LEU A 283 -15.36 12.94 7.38
N ASN A 284 -16.58 12.78 7.85
CA ASN A 284 -17.21 11.47 8.04
C ASN A 284 -16.34 10.47 8.85
N THR A 285 -15.60 11.00 9.82
CA THR A 285 -14.61 10.22 10.58
C THR A 285 -15.30 9.30 11.58
N ILE A 286 -14.85 8.06 11.68
CA ILE A 286 -15.36 7.05 12.60
C ILE A 286 -14.35 6.89 13.74
N LEU A 287 -14.78 7.13 14.98
CA LEU A 287 -13.95 6.87 16.16
C LEU A 287 -14.34 5.54 16.78
N ASP A 288 -13.37 4.67 17.05
CA ASP A 288 -13.63 3.49 17.86
C ASP A 288 -13.97 3.90 19.32
N LYS A 289 -14.33 2.94 20.15
CA LYS A 289 -14.72 3.20 21.54
C LYS A 289 -13.66 4.01 22.31
N ASN A 290 -12.39 3.66 22.15
CA ASN A 290 -11.30 4.34 22.87
C ASN A 290 -11.05 5.75 22.32
N ALA A 291 -11.02 5.89 21.01
CA ALA A 291 -10.86 7.19 20.36
C ALA A 291 -12.01 8.15 20.73
N ALA A 292 -13.26 7.67 20.73
CA ALA A 292 -14.43 8.47 21.09
C ALA A 292 -14.39 8.94 22.55
N ALA A 293 -13.81 8.12 23.45
CA ALA A 293 -13.67 8.47 24.87
C ALA A 293 -12.53 9.44 25.15
N ASN A 294 -11.48 9.45 24.32
CA ASN A 294 -10.21 10.15 24.60
C ASN A 294 -9.91 11.34 23.68
N ILE A 295 -10.74 11.60 22.68
CA ILE A 295 -10.54 12.80 21.84
C ILE A 295 -10.73 14.07 22.69
N ALA A 296 -9.78 15.01 22.56
CA ALA A 296 -9.84 16.28 23.26
C ALA A 296 -11.09 17.08 22.85
N SER A 297 -11.74 17.77 23.82
CA SER A 297 -12.96 18.55 23.55
C SER A 297 -12.75 19.67 22.52
N THR A 298 -11.54 20.25 22.48
CA THR A 298 -11.18 21.26 21.49
C THR A 298 -10.98 20.69 20.08
N ARG A 299 -10.88 19.36 19.92
CA ARG A 299 -10.57 18.67 18.66
C ARG A 299 -9.17 18.99 18.08
N TRP A 300 -8.66 20.18 18.32
CA TRP A 300 -7.41 20.70 17.77
C TRP A 300 -6.51 21.26 18.86
N THR A 301 -5.21 21.12 18.67
CA THR A 301 -4.23 21.78 19.54
C THR A 301 -4.01 23.22 19.06
N THR A 302 -4.21 24.18 19.96
CA THR A 302 -4.32 25.60 19.62
C THR A 302 -3.02 26.37 19.70
N GLY A 303 -1.94 25.74 20.13
CA GLY A 303 -0.62 26.37 20.30
C GLY A 303 0.52 25.41 20.02
N GLY A 304 1.73 25.92 20.12
CA GLY A 304 2.93 25.08 20.20
C GLY A 304 3.64 24.78 18.90
N MET A 305 3.16 25.18 17.74
CA MET A 305 3.89 25.11 16.47
C MET A 305 4.16 26.52 15.90
N ASN A 306 4.52 26.64 14.63
CA ASN A 306 5.10 27.87 14.12
C ASN A 306 4.08 28.92 13.65
N VAL A 307 2.83 28.52 13.37
CA VAL A 307 1.81 29.39 12.78
C VAL A 307 0.43 29.17 13.37
N VAL A 308 -0.46 30.14 13.11
CA VAL A 308 -1.89 30.07 13.44
C VAL A 308 -2.63 29.30 12.35
N ALA A 309 -3.31 28.22 12.70
CA ALA A 309 -4.17 27.50 11.77
C ALA A 309 -5.40 28.37 11.40
N LYS A 310 -5.78 28.34 10.13
CA LYS A 310 -6.94 29.09 9.60
C LYS A 310 -7.98 28.20 8.93
N ASN A 311 -7.60 26.96 8.57
CA ASN A 311 -8.42 26.03 7.79
C ASN A 311 -8.35 24.61 8.38
N PHE A 312 -8.67 24.49 9.66
CA PHE A 312 -8.85 23.22 10.34
C PHE A 312 -10.34 22.96 10.50
N PHE A 313 -10.83 21.86 9.90
CA PHE A 313 -12.25 21.59 9.80
C PHE A 313 -12.62 20.18 10.23
N GLU A 314 -13.81 20.04 10.78
CA GLU A 314 -14.44 18.78 11.15
C GLU A 314 -15.89 18.75 10.61
N TYR A 315 -16.30 17.60 10.05
CA TYR A 315 -17.67 17.36 9.64
C TYR A 315 -18.07 15.93 9.92
N ASN A 316 -19.23 15.74 10.57
CA ASN A 316 -19.89 14.44 10.75
C ASN A 316 -18.97 13.36 11.34
N THR A 317 -18.27 13.65 12.44
CA THR A 317 -17.54 12.63 13.20
C THR A 317 -18.55 11.77 13.96
N VAL A 318 -18.45 10.45 13.82
CA VAL A 318 -19.35 9.48 14.45
C VAL A 318 -18.58 8.48 15.32
N ASP A 319 -19.27 7.84 16.26
CA ASP A 319 -18.74 6.68 16.97
C ASP A 319 -18.90 5.40 16.13
N GLU A 320 -18.40 4.27 16.63
CA GLU A 320 -18.49 2.97 15.94
C GLU A 320 -19.93 2.47 15.70
N ASN A 321 -20.92 3.06 16.37
CA ASN A 321 -22.34 2.75 16.19
C ASN A 321 -23.04 3.72 15.22
N GLY A 322 -22.28 4.66 14.63
CA GLY A 322 -22.81 5.65 13.71
C GLY A 322 -23.49 6.84 14.37
N LYS A 323 -23.39 6.99 15.72
CA LYS A 323 -23.90 8.15 16.42
C LYS A 323 -22.97 9.33 16.22
N VAL A 324 -23.53 10.46 15.79
CA VAL A 324 -22.77 11.72 15.64
C VAL A 324 -22.27 12.17 17.02
N ILE A 325 -20.96 12.41 17.11
CA ILE A 325 -20.23 12.90 18.28
C ILE A 325 -19.46 14.18 18.01
N SER A 326 -19.47 14.71 16.79
CA SER A 326 -19.05 16.09 16.56
C SER A 326 -19.94 17.02 17.36
N PRO A 327 -19.37 18.03 18.03
CA PRO A 327 -20.19 19.07 18.65
C PRO A 327 -20.96 19.86 17.58
N ALA A 328 -22.06 20.50 17.97
CA ALA A 328 -22.81 21.37 17.06
C ALA A 328 -21.99 22.58 16.62
N GLU A 329 -21.08 23.03 17.49
CA GLU A 329 -20.17 24.14 17.26
C GLU A 329 -18.87 23.89 18.03
N ASN A 330 -17.75 24.28 17.45
CA ASN A 330 -16.45 24.22 18.10
C ASN A 330 -15.62 25.45 17.71
N ILE A 331 -15.82 26.54 18.45
CA ILE A 331 -15.05 27.77 18.25
C ILE A 331 -13.70 27.60 18.91
N VAL A 332 -12.66 27.64 18.12
CA VAL A 332 -11.28 27.44 18.56
C VAL A 332 -10.45 28.70 18.24
N LYS A 333 -9.67 29.10 19.23
CA LYS A 333 -8.77 30.25 19.12
C LYS A 333 -7.33 29.77 19.04
N PHE A 334 -6.73 29.96 17.88
CA PHE A 334 -5.33 29.72 17.64
C PHE A 334 -4.54 31.01 17.81
N THR A 335 -3.41 30.95 18.53
CA THR A 335 -2.60 32.14 18.80
C THR A 335 -1.12 31.83 18.62
N LYS A 336 -0.44 32.65 17.84
CA LYS A 336 1.01 32.62 17.68
C LYS A 336 1.52 34.04 17.69
N ASP A 337 2.36 34.40 18.67
CA ASP A 337 2.83 35.77 18.90
C ASP A 337 1.67 36.77 19.01
N LYS A 338 1.52 37.68 18.05
CA LYS A 338 0.42 38.66 17.98
C LYS A 338 -0.67 38.26 17.00
N GLU A 339 -0.49 37.19 16.28
CA GLU A 339 -1.47 36.67 15.31
C GLU A 339 -2.50 35.81 16.01
N VAL A 340 -3.77 36.04 15.74
CA VAL A 340 -4.90 35.31 16.29
C VAL A 340 -5.81 34.88 15.15
N SER A 341 -6.25 33.63 15.18
CA SER A 341 -7.30 33.11 14.32
C SER A 341 -8.34 32.44 15.21
N GLU A 342 -9.56 32.93 15.19
CA GLU A 342 -10.70 32.39 15.94
C GLU A 342 -11.84 32.10 14.98
N TYR A 343 -12.32 30.88 14.92
CA TYR A 343 -13.39 30.45 14.03
C TYR A 343 -14.01 29.13 14.50
N ASN A 344 -15.21 28.84 13.97
CA ASN A 344 -15.84 27.55 14.15
C ASN A 344 -15.19 26.49 13.24
N THR A 345 -14.63 25.43 13.82
CA THR A 345 -14.01 24.33 13.08
C THR A 345 -15.03 23.33 12.55
N ILE A 346 -16.29 23.37 13.04
CA ILE A 346 -17.36 22.53 12.52
C ILE A 346 -17.94 23.18 11.27
N ILE A 347 -17.97 22.44 10.18
CA ILE A 347 -18.47 22.91 8.89
C ILE A 347 -19.79 22.25 8.49
N THR A 348 -20.51 22.86 7.57
CA THR A 348 -21.76 22.34 7.03
C THR A 348 -21.52 21.25 5.98
N ALA A 349 -22.57 20.50 5.60
CA ALA A 349 -22.52 19.51 4.55
C ALA A 349 -22.11 20.11 3.19
N GLU A 350 -22.61 21.31 2.87
CA GLU A 350 -22.27 22.04 1.64
C GLU A 350 -20.78 22.38 1.60
N LYS A 351 -20.23 22.84 2.73
CA LYS A 351 -18.79 23.15 2.83
C LYS A 351 -17.96 21.86 2.77
N ALA A 352 -18.37 20.78 3.42
CA ALA A 352 -17.70 19.49 3.35
C ALA A 352 -17.65 18.93 1.92
N ALA A 353 -18.69 19.15 1.12
CA ALA A 353 -18.74 18.72 -0.29
C ALA A 353 -17.70 19.45 -1.20
N GLU A 354 -17.12 20.55 -0.74
CA GLU A 354 -16.01 21.20 -1.45
C GLU A 354 -14.69 20.41 -1.38
N PHE A 355 -14.57 19.48 -0.43
CA PHE A 355 -13.40 18.63 -0.22
C PHE A 355 -13.54 17.25 -0.88
N SER A 356 -14.45 17.06 -1.85
CA SER A 356 -14.57 15.79 -2.56
C SER A 356 -13.29 15.46 -3.35
N LEU A 357 -13.01 14.17 -3.53
CA LEU A 357 -11.82 13.69 -4.25
C LEU A 357 -11.65 14.38 -5.62
N ASP A 358 -12.74 14.51 -6.36
CA ASP A 358 -12.74 15.14 -7.68
C ASP A 358 -12.40 16.64 -7.65
N LYS A 359 -12.71 17.33 -6.55
CA LYS A 359 -12.35 18.74 -6.38
C LYS A 359 -10.91 18.91 -5.93
N VAL A 360 -10.46 18.05 -5.00
CA VAL A 360 -9.09 18.07 -4.48
C VAL A 360 -8.07 17.82 -5.59
N PHE A 361 -8.32 16.85 -6.45
CA PHE A 361 -7.35 16.47 -7.49
C PHE A 361 -7.73 16.91 -8.93
N ASN A 362 -8.90 17.48 -9.11
CA ASN A 362 -9.36 18.03 -10.39
C ASN A 362 -9.14 17.07 -11.59
N ASN A 363 -7.97 17.13 -12.23
CA ASN A 363 -7.65 16.34 -13.44
C ASN A 363 -7.01 14.98 -13.16
N TRP A 364 -6.54 14.73 -11.96
CA TRP A 364 -5.97 13.44 -11.57
C TRP A 364 -7.04 12.56 -10.92
N LYS A 365 -7.20 11.33 -11.41
CA LYS A 365 -8.23 10.37 -10.98
C LYS A 365 -7.58 9.12 -10.33
N PRO A 366 -6.97 9.26 -9.13
CA PRO A 366 -6.23 8.15 -8.52
C PRO A 366 -7.10 6.95 -8.17
N ALA A 367 -8.36 7.16 -7.79
CA ALA A 367 -9.28 6.07 -7.46
C ALA A 367 -9.59 5.20 -8.69
N ASP A 368 -9.75 5.81 -9.87
CA ASP A 368 -9.98 5.08 -11.13
C ASP A 368 -8.73 4.29 -11.52
N LEU A 369 -7.54 4.89 -11.40
CA LEU A 369 -6.26 4.22 -11.67
C LEU A 369 -6.04 3.02 -10.73
N ALA A 370 -6.45 3.14 -9.47
CA ALA A 370 -6.33 2.09 -8.45
C ALA A 370 -7.53 1.13 -8.42
N ALA A 371 -8.52 1.29 -9.34
CA ALA A 371 -9.68 0.42 -9.39
C ALA A 371 -9.28 -1.05 -9.58
N GLN A 372 -9.91 -1.94 -8.81
CA GLN A 372 -9.54 -3.36 -8.83
C GLN A 372 -10.07 -4.07 -10.06
N LYS A 373 -9.22 -4.90 -10.68
CA LYS A 373 -9.64 -5.90 -11.66
C LYS A 373 -9.82 -7.27 -10.98
N SER A 374 -10.61 -8.14 -11.59
CA SER A 374 -10.85 -9.49 -11.08
C SER A 374 -10.68 -10.50 -12.21
N ALA A 375 -10.07 -11.64 -11.89
CA ALA A 375 -10.21 -12.84 -12.69
C ALA A 375 -11.62 -13.40 -12.47
N THR A 376 -12.18 -14.05 -13.48
CA THR A 376 -13.50 -14.70 -13.42
C THR A 376 -13.42 -16.10 -14.02
N ALA A 377 -14.47 -16.91 -13.80
CA ALA A 377 -14.59 -18.25 -14.36
C ALA A 377 -13.34 -19.14 -14.18
N ALA A 378 -12.65 -18.99 -13.02
CA ALA A 378 -11.44 -19.74 -12.76
C ALA A 378 -11.77 -21.22 -12.53
N THR A 379 -11.16 -22.09 -13.33
CA THR A 379 -11.39 -23.56 -13.33
C THR A 379 -10.08 -24.32 -13.33
N GLU A 380 -10.12 -25.57 -12.84
CA GLU A 380 -9.04 -26.54 -12.97
C GLU A 380 -9.54 -27.75 -13.74
N SER A 381 -8.81 -28.16 -14.77
CA SER A 381 -9.09 -29.36 -15.54
C SER A 381 -7.80 -29.99 -16.04
N ASN A 382 -7.64 -31.29 -15.84
CA ASN A 382 -6.51 -32.09 -16.33
C ASN A 382 -5.13 -31.51 -15.98
N GLY A 383 -4.98 -30.97 -14.76
CA GLY A 383 -3.72 -30.37 -14.30
C GLY A 383 -3.41 -29.00 -14.89
N LYS A 384 -4.43 -28.34 -15.43
CA LYS A 384 -4.32 -26.97 -15.94
C LYS A 384 -5.37 -26.06 -15.30
N LEU A 385 -4.91 -24.92 -14.80
CA LEU A 385 -5.78 -23.81 -14.39
C LEU A 385 -6.10 -22.95 -15.63
N ALA A 386 -7.32 -22.42 -15.69
CA ALA A 386 -7.72 -21.46 -16.69
C ALA A 386 -8.72 -20.47 -16.08
N TRP A 387 -8.68 -19.21 -16.52
CA TRP A 387 -9.57 -18.15 -16.08
C TRP A 387 -9.84 -17.13 -17.18
N GLU A 388 -10.80 -16.26 -16.95
CA GLU A 388 -11.09 -15.11 -17.79
C GLU A 388 -10.72 -13.81 -17.05
N GLY A 389 -10.51 -12.74 -17.79
CA GLY A 389 -10.20 -11.43 -17.27
C GLY A 389 -9.51 -10.54 -18.30
N ASP A 390 -9.44 -9.26 -17.99
CA ASP A 390 -8.75 -8.24 -18.79
C ASP A 390 -7.71 -7.53 -17.93
N ALA A 391 -6.65 -8.27 -17.58
CA ALA A 391 -5.52 -7.75 -16.83
C ALA A 391 -4.21 -8.08 -17.56
N GLN A 392 -3.22 -7.21 -17.39
CA GLN A 392 -1.90 -7.40 -17.97
C GLN A 392 -1.08 -8.48 -17.25
N MET A 393 -1.46 -8.81 -16.00
CA MET A 393 -0.76 -9.77 -15.17
C MET A 393 -1.72 -10.42 -14.17
N TYR A 394 -1.46 -11.66 -13.82
CA TYR A 394 -2.17 -12.44 -12.80
C TYR A 394 -1.18 -13.06 -11.84
N ILE A 395 -1.57 -13.18 -10.56
CA ILE A 395 -0.90 -14.09 -9.63
C ILE A 395 -1.81 -15.26 -9.31
N VAL A 396 -1.20 -16.42 -9.27
CA VAL A 396 -1.83 -17.68 -8.86
C VAL A 396 -1.36 -18.01 -7.45
N LEU A 397 -2.30 -18.32 -6.59
CA LEU A 397 -2.06 -18.69 -5.21
C LEU A 397 -2.42 -20.17 -5.02
N LYS A 398 -1.55 -20.89 -4.32
CA LYS A 398 -1.78 -22.25 -3.85
C LYS A 398 -1.91 -22.26 -2.34
N ASP A 399 -3.01 -22.79 -1.83
CA ASP A 399 -3.28 -22.84 -0.38
C ASP A 399 -3.13 -21.45 0.29
N GLY A 400 -3.53 -20.39 -0.45
CA GLY A 400 -3.47 -19.00 0.00
C GLY A 400 -2.09 -18.33 -0.07
N LYS A 401 -1.05 -19.02 -0.61
CA LYS A 401 0.30 -18.47 -0.75
C LYS A 401 0.66 -18.29 -2.23
N PHE A 402 1.47 -17.29 -2.51
CA PHE A 402 1.99 -17.04 -3.85
C PHE A 402 2.64 -18.33 -4.43
N PHE A 403 2.26 -18.66 -5.65
CA PHE A 403 2.77 -19.80 -6.38
C PHE A 403 3.45 -19.41 -7.70
N ALA A 404 2.79 -18.55 -8.50
CA ALA A 404 3.32 -18.10 -9.77
C ALA A 404 2.70 -16.76 -10.22
N MET A 405 3.43 -16.05 -11.04
CA MET A 405 2.98 -14.85 -11.76
C MET A 405 2.98 -15.10 -13.27
N THR A 406 1.92 -14.73 -13.97
CA THR A 406 1.78 -14.96 -15.41
C THR A 406 0.93 -13.90 -16.10
N ALA A 407 1.29 -13.55 -17.34
CA ALA A 407 0.46 -12.73 -18.22
C ALA A 407 -0.60 -13.58 -18.94
N GLU A 408 -0.43 -14.89 -18.96
CA GLU A 408 -1.35 -15.83 -19.59
C GLU A 408 -2.61 -16.02 -18.73
N LYS A 409 -3.72 -16.41 -19.37
CA LYS A 409 -5.00 -16.73 -18.71
C LYS A 409 -5.08 -18.22 -18.32
N SER A 410 -3.95 -18.87 -18.20
CA SER A 410 -3.85 -20.26 -17.77
C SER A 410 -2.49 -20.59 -17.20
N LEU A 411 -2.43 -21.63 -16.36
CA LEU A 411 -1.19 -22.12 -15.77
C LEU A 411 -1.22 -23.65 -15.72
N ASP A 412 -0.12 -24.31 -16.13
CA ASP A 412 0.07 -25.76 -15.96
C ASP A 412 0.46 -26.04 -14.51
N ILE A 413 -0.29 -26.93 -13.87
CA ILE A 413 -0.11 -27.37 -12.49
C ILE A 413 -0.01 -28.88 -12.37
N ALA A 414 0.28 -29.58 -13.50
CA ALA A 414 0.34 -31.04 -13.53
C ALA A 414 1.23 -31.61 -12.40
N GLY A 415 0.71 -32.60 -11.67
CA GLY A 415 1.39 -33.19 -10.54
C GLY A 415 1.36 -32.37 -9.23
N THR A 416 0.68 -31.23 -9.23
CA THR A 416 0.56 -30.36 -8.04
C THR A 416 -0.87 -30.41 -7.51
N THR A 417 -1.03 -30.63 -6.20
CA THR A 417 -2.34 -30.64 -5.51
C THR A 417 -2.44 -29.48 -4.54
N GLY A 418 -3.63 -28.95 -4.34
CA GLY A 418 -3.90 -27.84 -3.39
C GLY A 418 -5.19 -27.12 -3.73
N THR A 419 -5.51 -26.10 -2.95
CA THR A 419 -6.58 -25.14 -3.26
C THR A 419 -6.01 -23.97 -4.05
N TRP A 420 -6.67 -23.61 -5.14
CA TRP A 420 -6.16 -22.63 -6.06
C TRP A 420 -7.02 -21.38 -6.09
N SER A 421 -6.37 -20.24 -6.24
CA SER A 421 -7.04 -18.99 -6.50
C SER A 421 -6.19 -18.07 -7.38
N VAL A 422 -6.84 -17.11 -8.03
CA VAL A 422 -6.21 -16.18 -8.98
C VAL A 422 -6.58 -14.75 -8.60
N ARG A 423 -5.62 -13.83 -8.70
CA ARG A 423 -5.85 -12.39 -8.57
C ARG A 423 -5.38 -11.70 -9.85
N ALA A 424 -6.12 -10.70 -10.31
CA ALA A 424 -5.83 -9.95 -11.53
C ALA A 424 -5.27 -8.57 -11.18
N ALA A 425 -4.22 -8.13 -11.88
CA ALA A 425 -3.63 -6.82 -11.71
C ALA A 425 -4.48 -5.72 -12.35
N ASN A 426 -4.61 -4.56 -11.68
CA ASN A 426 -5.15 -3.34 -12.26
C ASN A 426 -4.10 -2.62 -13.15
N GLU A 427 -4.44 -1.44 -13.67
CA GLU A 427 -3.53 -0.65 -14.52
C GLU A 427 -2.23 -0.22 -13.82
N MET A 428 -2.29 -0.07 -12.49
CA MET A 428 -1.14 0.29 -11.66
C MET A 428 -0.39 -0.95 -11.16
N GLY A 429 -0.82 -2.16 -11.50
CA GLY A 429 -0.21 -3.43 -11.09
C GLY A 429 -0.76 -4.03 -9.80
N GLY A 430 -1.62 -3.30 -9.07
CA GLY A 430 -2.19 -3.81 -7.83
C GLY A 430 -3.17 -4.96 -8.06
N PHE A 431 -2.99 -6.06 -7.32
CA PHE A 431 -3.82 -7.24 -7.47
C PHE A 431 -5.17 -7.09 -6.76
N GLY A 432 -6.24 -7.36 -7.50
CA GLY A 432 -7.62 -7.29 -7.02
C GLY A 432 -7.99 -8.46 -6.12
N LYS A 433 -9.30 -8.65 -5.93
CA LYS A 433 -9.83 -9.71 -5.07
C LYS A 433 -9.45 -11.09 -5.58
N MET A 434 -9.29 -12.00 -4.64
CA MET A 434 -9.03 -13.41 -4.89
C MET A 434 -10.25 -14.08 -5.51
N THR A 435 -10.07 -14.75 -6.66
CA THR A 435 -11.06 -15.59 -7.28
C THR A 435 -10.67 -17.05 -7.04
N SER A 436 -11.48 -17.78 -6.29
CA SER A 436 -11.27 -19.21 -6.04
C SER A 436 -11.48 -20.00 -7.33
N VAL A 437 -10.57 -20.93 -7.57
CA VAL A 437 -10.68 -21.87 -8.69
C VAL A 437 -11.70 -22.93 -8.34
N VAL A 438 -12.69 -23.09 -9.21
CA VAL A 438 -13.63 -24.22 -9.12
C VAL A 438 -12.92 -25.43 -9.74
N THR A 439 -12.57 -26.39 -8.92
CA THR A 439 -12.16 -27.71 -9.43
C THR A 439 -13.35 -28.31 -10.13
N GLY A 440 -13.24 -28.53 -11.43
CA GLY A 440 -14.26 -29.25 -12.17
C GLY A 440 -14.52 -30.57 -11.45
N ILE A 441 -15.77 -30.93 -11.28
CA ILE A 441 -16.12 -32.31 -10.94
C ILE A 441 -15.36 -33.12 -11.97
N LYS A 442 -14.35 -33.90 -11.56
CA LYS A 442 -13.81 -34.91 -12.46
C LYS A 442 -15.03 -35.67 -12.95
N ASN A 443 -15.39 -35.52 -14.22
CA ASN A 443 -16.20 -36.52 -14.88
C ASN A 443 -15.34 -37.78 -14.75
N ILE A 444 -15.59 -38.56 -13.72
CA ILE A 444 -15.13 -39.91 -13.67
C ILE A 444 -15.80 -40.51 -14.89
N ALA A 445 -15.01 -40.64 -15.97
CA ALA A 445 -15.42 -41.43 -17.11
C ALA A 445 -16.00 -42.67 -16.51
N ALA A 446 -17.22 -43.02 -16.88
CA ALA A 446 -17.93 -44.18 -16.41
C ALA A 446 -17.04 -45.41 -16.64
N ALA A 447 -16.23 -45.72 -15.64
CA ALA A 447 -15.59 -47.02 -15.47
C ALA A 447 -16.36 -47.62 -14.32
N ASP A 448 -17.20 -48.61 -14.66
CA ASP A 448 -17.94 -49.50 -13.78
C ASP A 448 -18.78 -48.77 -12.68
N GLU A 449 -19.97 -48.33 -13.05
CA GLU A 449 -21.02 -48.08 -12.05
C GLU A 449 -21.36 -49.38 -11.34
N ALA A 450 -20.73 -49.63 -10.21
CA ALA A 450 -21.31 -50.54 -9.23
C ALA A 450 -22.73 -50.00 -8.95
N ALA A 451 -23.75 -50.83 -9.15
CA ALA A 451 -25.14 -50.41 -9.08
C ALA A 451 -25.43 -49.73 -7.75
N THR A 452 -26.00 -48.53 -7.77
CA THR A 452 -26.43 -47.79 -6.56
C THR A 452 -27.55 -48.58 -5.89
N VAL A 453 -27.32 -49.04 -4.67
CA VAL A 453 -28.29 -49.81 -3.88
C VAL A 453 -29.24 -48.93 -3.13
N SER A 454 -28.79 -47.74 -2.67
CA SER A 454 -29.67 -46.77 -2.01
C SER A 454 -29.13 -45.34 -2.16
N THR A 455 -30.06 -44.35 -2.06
CA THR A 455 -29.73 -42.93 -2.11
C THR A 455 -30.37 -42.24 -0.91
N ALA A 456 -29.59 -41.47 -0.16
CA ALA A 456 -30.08 -40.59 0.90
C ALA A 456 -29.75 -39.15 0.56
N ILE A 457 -30.71 -38.24 0.80
CA ILE A 457 -30.57 -36.82 0.53
C ILE A 457 -30.54 -36.06 1.85
N PHE A 458 -29.63 -35.13 2.01
CA PHE A 458 -29.51 -34.32 3.22
C PHE A 458 -29.47 -32.83 2.86
N SER A 459 -29.98 -31.98 3.75
CA SER A 459 -29.74 -30.54 3.70
C SER A 459 -28.30 -30.21 4.07
N ILE A 460 -27.88 -28.99 3.85
CA ILE A 460 -26.55 -28.47 4.24
C ILE A 460 -26.36 -28.52 5.78
N SER A 461 -27.46 -28.53 6.57
CA SER A 461 -27.43 -28.68 8.02
C SER A 461 -27.37 -30.15 8.49
N GLY A 462 -27.31 -31.11 7.55
CA GLY A 462 -27.29 -32.53 7.86
C GLY A 462 -28.64 -33.19 8.09
N ALA A 463 -29.75 -32.48 7.97
CA ALA A 463 -31.09 -33.06 8.08
C ALA A 463 -31.42 -33.88 6.84
N GLN A 464 -31.87 -35.15 7.03
CA GLN A 464 -32.29 -36.03 5.95
C GLN A 464 -33.60 -35.53 5.31
N GLN A 465 -33.66 -35.59 3.97
CA GLN A 465 -34.77 -35.13 3.16
C GLN A 465 -35.29 -36.24 2.24
N ASN A 466 -36.59 -36.20 1.95
CA ASN A 466 -37.20 -37.20 1.06
C ASN A 466 -37.06 -36.88 -0.44
N SER A 467 -36.69 -35.62 -0.74
CA SER A 467 -36.47 -35.16 -2.13
C SER A 467 -35.50 -33.98 -2.14
N LEU A 468 -34.93 -33.68 -3.32
CA LEU A 468 -34.11 -32.52 -3.54
C LEU A 468 -34.92 -31.25 -3.31
N GLN A 469 -34.42 -30.33 -2.48
CA GLN A 469 -35.04 -29.06 -2.17
C GLN A 469 -34.29 -27.91 -2.87
N LYS A 470 -34.92 -26.76 -3.05
CA LYS A 470 -34.29 -25.57 -3.57
C LYS A 470 -33.06 -25.20 -2.75
N GLY A 471 -31.93 -24.93 -3.40
CA GLY A 471 -30.66 -24.66 -2.75
C GLY A 471 -29.71 -25.86 -2.80
N ILE A 472 -28.82 -25.97 -1.82
CA ILE A 472 -27.77 -26.99 -1.74
C ILE A 472 -28.31 -28.24 -1.05
N ASN A 473 -28.16 -29.39 -1.73
CA ASN A 473 -28.47 -30.73 -1.21
C ASN A 473 -27.20 -31.59 -1.22
N ILE A 474 -27.02 -32.42 -0.22
CA ILE A 474 -25.98 -33.43 -0.15
C ILE A 474 -26.63 -34.80 -0.43
N VAL A 475 -26.24 -35.44 -1.53
CA VAL A 475 -26.73 -36.75 -1.94
C VAL A 475 -25.70 -37.81 -1.62
N VAL A 476 -26.04 -38.77 -0.81
CA VAL A 476 -25.20 -39.91 -0.46
C VAL A 476 -25.75 -41.18 -1.13
N LYS A 477 -24.98 -41.73 -2.05
CA LYS A 477 -25.27 -42.99 -2.76
C LYS A 477 -24.49 -44.12 -2.07
N THR A 478 -25.14 -45.21 -1.71
CA THR A 478 -24.50 -46.42 -1.26
C THR A 478 -24.41 -47.36 -2.46
N LEU A 479 -23.22 -47.85 -2.76
CA LEU A 479 -22.95 -48.74 -3.88
C LEU A 479 -23.08 -50.20 -3.45
N ALA A 480 -23.15 -51.12 -4.42
CA ALA A 480 -23.32 -52.57 -4.14
C ALA A 480 -22.17 -53.23 -3.36
N ASP A 481 -21.00 -52.61 -3.36
CA ASP A 481 -19.85 -52.98 -2.57
C ASP A 481 -19.84 -52.44 -1.11
N GLY A 482 -20.90 -51.72 -0.74
CA GLY A 482 -21.03 -51.08 0.57
C GLY A 482 -20.33 -49.72 0.71
N SER A 483 -19.58 -49.29 -0.28
CA SER A 483 -18.95 -47.98 -0.28
C SER A 483 -19.99 -46.85 -0.44
N LYS A 484 -19.67 -45.64 0.03
CA LYS A 484 -20.55 -44.48 -0.07
C LYS A 484 -19.94 -43.39 -0.92
N LYS A 485 -20.71 -42.91 -1.91
CA LYS A 485 -20.37 -41.74 -2.73
C LYS A 485 -21.24 -40.56 -2.35
N THR A 486 -20.62 -39.39 -2.08
CA THR A 486 -21.33 -38.20 -1.69
C THR A 486 -21.23 -37.15 -2.80
N GLU A 487 -22.37 -36.60 -3.18
CA GLU A 487 -22.47 -35.59 -4.24
C GLU A 487 -23.17 -34.34 -3.70
N LYS A 488 -22.72 -33.15 -4.09
CA LYS A 488 -23.41 -31.89 -3.83
C LYS A 488 -24.29 -31.52 -5.04
N VAL A 489 -25.60 -31.42 -4.82
CA VAL A 489 -26.57 -31.07 -5.86
C VAL A 489 -27.17 -29.70 -5.55
N ILE A 490 -27.14 -28.78 -6.52
CA ILE A 490 -27.75 -27.45 -6.38
C ILE A 490 -29.01 -27.40 -7.21
N MET A 491 -30.15 -27.23 -6.56
CA MET A 491 -31.44 -27.01 -7.20
C MET A 491 -31.74 -25.51 -7.26
N LYS A 492 -32.00 -24.99 -8.45
CA LYS A 492 -32.32 -23.57 -8.70
C LYS A 492 -33.74 -23.22 -8.33
#